data_622b479c354ec1afcc10b6a773ecd1fd
#
_entry.id   622b479c354ec1afcc10b6a773ecd1fd
#
_cell.length_a   1.000
_cell.length_b   1.000
_cell.length_c   1.000
_cell.angle_alpha   90.00
_cell.angle_beta   90.00
_cell.angle_gamma   90.00
#
_symmetry.space_group_name_H-M   'P 1'
#
loop_
_entity.id
_entity.type
_entity.pdbx_description
1 polymer ?
#
loop_
_entity_poly.entity_id
_entity_poly.type
_entity_poly.pdbx_seq_one_letter_code
_entity_poly.pdbx_strand_id
1 'polypeptide(L)'
;MPQIVCRDLSLGYDKKTVTSGINFEINPGDYICIVGENGSGKSTLMKAILGLLPIQSGSLEIERELKNAIGYLPQHTEAQIDFPASVEEVVMSGCIGHTGRIPLYRRAHRERAHDNLRKLGIDGLQKVSYRELSGGQRQRVLLARALCAANKMILLDEPVSGLDPAATAEMYRIIDELNKKDGMTVIMISHDIGASVKYASHILHLAHTPRFFGKTEDYVKSDVFFGGEVER
;
A
#
# COMPACT_ATOMS: atom_id res chain seq x y z
N MET A 1 4.82 4.77 -20.16
CA MET A 1 3.41 5.17 -20.00
C MET A 1 3.08 5.12 -18.53
N PRO A 2 2.25 6.03 -18.01
CA PRO A 2 1.84 5.98 -16.61
C PRO A 2 1.06 4.70 -16.31
N GLN A 3 1.23 4.20 -15.10
CA GLN A 3 0.53 3.01 -14.60
C GLN A 3 -0.87 3.33 -14.08
N ILE A 4 -1.05 4.53 -13.54
CA ILE A 4 -2.37 5.05 -13.11
C ILE A 4 -2.49 6.49 -13.57
N VAL A 5 -3.64 6.85 -14.13
CA VAL A 5 -4.01 8.23 -14.47
C VAL A 5 -5.36 8.54 -13.85
N CYS A 6 -5.41 9.58 -13.05
CA CYS A 6 -6.60 10.05 -12.37
C CYS A 6 -6.93 11.47 -12.83
N ARG A 7 -8.18 11.72 -13.29
CA ARG A 7 -8.62 13.02 -13.80
C ARG A 7 -9.96 13.40 -13.20
N ASP A 8 -9.96 14.50 -12.48
CA ASP A 8 -11.13 15.12 -11.83
C ASP A 8 -11.99 14.11 -11.06
N LEU A 9 -11.31 13.17 -10.39
CA LEU A 9 -11.95 12.03 -9.74
C LEU A 9 -12.70 12.47 -8.49
N SER A 10 -13.97 12.04 -8.38
CA SER A 10 -14.79 12.19 -7.18
C SER A 10 -15.19 10.82 -6.65
N LEU A 11 -15.06 10.64 -5.33
CA LEU A 11 -15.28 9.39 -4.63
C LEU A 11 -16.21 9.58 -3.43
N GLY A 12 -17.01 8.58 -3.14
CA GLY A 12 -17.88 8.59 -1.99
C GLY A 12 -18.70 7.32 -1.85
N TYR A 13 -19.59 7.32 -0.87
CA TYR A 13 -20.51 6.21 -0.59
C TYR A 13 -21.94 6.71 -0.82
N ASP A 14 -22.73 5.96 -1.55
CA ASP A 14 -24.10 6.29 -1.94
C ASP A 14 -24.17 7.70 -2.59
N LYS A 15 -24.84 8.66 -1.93
CA LYS A 15 -24.96 10.04 -2.40
C LYS A 15 -24.00 11.03 -1.72
N LYS A 16 -23.18 10.55 -0.77
CA LYS A 16 -22.26 11.41 -0.02
C LYS A 16 -20.87 11.35 -0.63
N THR A 17 -20.41 12.46 -1.22
CA THR A 17 -19.05 12.62 -1.69
C THR A 17 -18.10 12.78 -0.50
N VAL A 18 -17.03 12.00 -0.47
CA VAL A 18 -15.97 12.04 0.55
C VAL A 18 -14.82 12.94 0.07
N THR A 19 -14.44 12.81 -1.19
CA THR A 19 -13.38 13.62 -1.80
C THR A 19 -13.65 13.83 -3.28
N SER A 20 -13.25 14.96 -3.83
CA SER A 20 -13.49 15.35 -5.22
C SER A 20 -12.33 16.13 -5.82
N GLY A 21 -12.28 16.22 -7.16
CA GLY A 21 -11.27 16.99 -7.88
C GLY A 21 -9.87 16.40 -7.81
N ILE A 22 -9.75 15.09 -7.63
CA ILE A 22 -8.44 14.42 -7.52
C ILE A 22 -7.83 14.27 -8.91
N ASN A 23 -6.60 14.77 -9.05
CA ASN A 23 -5.82 14.67 -10.28
C ASN A 23 -4.40 14.21 -9.94
N PHE A 24 -3.95 13.11 -10.54
CA PHE A 24 -2.56 12.64 -10.43
C PHE A 24 -2.21 11.64 -11.53
N GLU A 25 -0.92 11.46 -11.75
CA GLU A 25 -0.36 10.38 -12.58
C GLU A 25 0.71 9.63 -11.80
N ILE A 26 0.74 8.30 -11.95
CA ILE A 26 1.73 7.42 -11.32
C ILE A 26 2.49 6.69 -12.39
N ASN A 27 3.81 6.85 -12.39
CA ASN A 27 4.71 6.18 -13.33
C ASN A 27 5.35 4.93 -12.71
N PRO A 28 5.84 4.00 -13.54
CA PRO A 28 6.60 2.85 -13.03
C PRO A 28 7.77 3.27 -12.13
N GLY A 29 7.85 2.66 -10.96
CA GLY A 29 8.90 2.95 -9.98
C GLY A 29 8.66 4.17 -9.09
N ASP A 30 7.55 4.89 -9.24
CA ASP A 30 7.20 5.96 -8.32
C ASP A 30 6.92 5.42 -6.92
N TYR A 31 7.33 6.18 -5.90
CA TYR A 31 6.93 5.98 -4.51
C TYR A 31 6.08 7.17 -4.07
N ILE A 32 4.76 6.93 -3.94
CA ILE A 32 3.79 7.98 -3.61
C ILE A 32 3.31 7.77 -2.18
N CYS A 33 3.42 8.81 -1.34
CA CYS A 33 2.73 8.85 -0.06
C CYS A 33 1.45 9.69 -0.15
N ILE A 34 0.35 9.09 0.29
CA ILE A 34 -0.94 9.75 0.46
C ILE A 34 -1.05 10.16 1.92
N VAL A 35 -1.01 11.46 2.18
CA VAL A 35 -1.10 12.06 3.52
C VAL A 35 -2.37 12.88 3.66
N GLY A 36 -2.75 13.23 4.87
CA GLY A 36 -3.92 14.07 5.18
C GLY A 36 -4.67 13.58 6.41
N GLU A 37 -5.63 14.36 6.87
CA GLU A 37 -6.42 14.10 8.07
C GLU A 37 -7.28 12.82 7.99
N ASN A 38 -7.75 12.35 9.14
CA ASN A 38 -8.72 11.27 9.18
C ASN A 38 -10.03 11.70 8.50
N GLY A 39 -10.60 10.81 7.69
CA GLY A 39 -11.81 11.11 6.91
C GLY A 39 -11.57 11.88 5.61
N SER A 40 -10.34 12.26 5.27
CA SER A 40 -10.02 12.98 4.01
C SER A 40 -10.21 12.17 2.72
N GLY A 41 -10.48 10.86 2.82
CA GLY A 41 -10.72 10.00 1.66
C GLY A 41 -9.53 9.13 1.22
N LYS A 42 -8.43 9.06 2.00
CA LYS A 42 -7.24 8.25 1.67
C LYS A 42 -7.57 6.77 1.39
N SER A 43 -8.21 6.11 2.36
CA SER A 43 -8.61 4.70 2.20
C SER A 43 -9.74 4.52 1.18
N THR A 44 -10.55 5.57 0.94
CA THR A 44 -11.56 5.59 -0.13
C THR A 44 -10.89 5.58 -1.50
N LEU A 45 -9.82 6.37 -1.69
CA LEU A 45 -9.02 6.38 -2.92
C LEU A 45 -8.32 5.03 -3.13
N MET A 46 -7.74 4.44 -2.07
CA MET A 46 -7.15 3.09 -2.15
C MET A 46 -8.17 2.05 -2.63
N LYS A 47 -9.38 2.06 -2.08
CA LYS A 47 -10.46 1.15 -2.51
C LYS A 47 -10.86 1.37 -3.96
N ALA A 48 -10.90 2.61 -4.44
CA ALA A 48 -11.17 2.91 -5.84
C ALA A 48 -10.08 2.38 -6.77
N ILE A 49 -8.79 2.57 -6.42
CA ILE A 49 -7.66 2.01 -7.17
C ILE A 49 -7.72 0.47 -7.22
N LEU A 50 -8.13 -0.18 -6.15
CA LEU A 50 -8.32 -1.63 -6.07
C LEU A 50 -9.58 -2.13 -6.80
N GLY A 51 -10.40 -1.23 -7.34
CA GLY A 51 -11.69 -1.58 -7.97
C GLY A 51 -12.76 -2.04 -6.98
N LEU A 52 -12.57 -1.79 -5.68
CA LEU A 52 -13.50 -2.16 -4.61
C LEU A 52 -14.56 -1.09 -4.33
N LEU A 53 -14.41 0.09 -4.92
CA LEU A 53 -15.37 1.20 -4.83
C LEU A 53 -15.57 1.81 -6.20
N PRO A 54 -16.82 1.96 -6.68
CA PRO A 54 -17.10 2.67 -7.92
C PRO A 54 -16.79 4.17 -7.78
N ILE A 55 -16.35 4.78 -8.87
CA ILE A 55 -16.15 6.22 -8.96
C ILE A 55 -17.51 6.92 -9.12
N GLN A 56 -17.66 8.14 -8.54
CA GLN A 56 -18.86 8.96 -8.69
C GLN A 56 -18.79 9.83 -9.96
N SER A 57 -17.63 10.43 -10.23
CA SER A 57 -17.38 11.21 -11.45
C SER A 57 -15.89 11.27 -11.75
N GLY A 58 -15.51 11.80 -12.93
CA GLY A 58 -14.13 11.82 -13.41
C GLY A 58 -13.69 10.51 -14.04
N SER A 59 -12.39 10.25 -14.06
CA SER A 59 -11.83 9.01 -14.58
C SER A 59 -10.66 8.50 -13.74
N LEU A 60 -10.55 7.16 -13.67
CA LEU A 60 -9.43 6.44 -13.07
C LEU A 60 -9.01 5.34 -14.03
N GLU A 61 -7.92 5.57 -14.74
CA GLU A 61 -7.36 4.63 -15.70
C GLU A 61 -6.19 3.89 -15.06
N ILE A 62 -6.23 2.57 -15.10
CA ILE A 62 -5.18 1.70 -14.57
C ILE A 62 -4.66 0.84 -15.71
N GLU A 63 -3.33 0.77 -15.85
CA GLU A 63 -2.66 -0.07 -16.84
C GLU A 63 -3.23 -1.49 -16.81
N ARG A 64 -3.54 -2.05 -17.99
CA ARG A 64 -4.25 -3.34 -18.11
C ARG A 64 -3.52 -4.48 -17.39
N GLU A 65 -2.19 -4.47 -17.42
CA GLU A 65 -1.36 -5.50 -16.78
C GLU A 65 -1.41 -5.45 -15.25
N LEU A 66 -1.78 -4.31 -14.67
CA LEU A 66 -1.92 -4.15 -13.23
C LEU A 66 -3.30 -4.56 -12.71
N LYS A 67 -4.32 -4.65 -13.59
CA LYS A 67 -5.64 -5.13 -13.17
C LYS A 67 -5.49 -6.55 -12.61
N ASN A 68 -5.83 -6.76 -11.34
CA ASN A 68 -5.69 -8.02 -10.60
C ASN A 68 -4.23 -8.43 -10.25
N ALA A 69 -3.27 -7.53 -10.38
CA ALA A 69 -1.85 -7.79 -10.09
C ALA A 69 -1.24 -6.71 -9.18
N ILE A 70 -2.08 -5.98 -8.46
CA ILE A 70 -1.71 -5.02 -7.43
C ILE A 70 -1.67 -5.77 -6.09
N GLY A 71 -0.54 -5.72 -5.41
CA GLY A 71 -0.44 -6.21 -4.04
C GLY A 71 -1.08 -5.23 -3.08
N TYR A 72 -1.84 -5.72 -2.11
CA TYR A 72 -2.47 -4.86 -1.12
C TYR A 72 -2.21 -5.34 0.30
N LEU A 73 -1.66 -4.43 1.11
CA LEU A 73 -1.52 -4.58 2.55
C LEU A 73 -2.55 -3.65 3.21
N PRO A 74 -3.64 -4.19 3.76
CA PRO A 74 -4.66 -3.39 4.44
C PRO A 74 -4.17 -2.91 5.80
N GLN A 75 -4.80 -1.86 6.30
CA GLN A 75 -4.66 -1.44 7.69
C GLN A 75 -5.00 -2.60 8.64
N HIS A 76 -4.21 -2.77 9.68
CA HIS A 76 -4.36 -3.88 10.62
C HIS A 76 -5.72 -3.84 11.32
N THR A 77 -6.44 -4.97 11.30
CA THR A 77 -7.60 -5.20 12.16
C THR A 77 -7.29 -6.33 13.15
N GLU A 78 -7.65 -6.15 14.42
CA GLU A 78 -7.43 -7.14 15.49
C GLU A 78 -8.03 -8.53 15.17
N ALA A 79 -9.10 -8.57 14.38
CA ALA A 79 -9.77 -9.81 13.95
C ALA A 79 -8.86 -10.78 13.14
N GLN A 80 -7.70 -10.35 12.67
CA GLN A 80 -6.76 -11.18 11.91
C GLN A 80 -5.72 -11.89 12.81
N ILE A 81 -5.65 -11.54 14.10
CA ILE A 81 -4.59 -12.04 14.99
C ILE A 81 -4.80 -13.53 15.33
N ASP A 82 -6.04 -13.99 15.43
CA ASP A 82 -6.38 -15.35 15.88
C ASP A 82 -6.49 -16.39 14.74
N PHE A 83 -6.02 -16.06 13.54
CA PHE A 83 -6.13 -16.98 12.41
C PHE A 83 -5.21 -18.20 12.59
N PRO A 84 -5.75 -19.43 12.68
CA PRO A 84 -4.98 -20.64 12.98
C PRO A 84 -4.30 -21.19 11.71
N ALA A 85 -3.36 -20.44 11.15
CA ALA A 85 -2.59 -20.83 9.97
C ALA A 85 -1.10 -20.63 10.20
N SER A 86 -0.28 -21.37 9.49
CA SER A 86 1.15 -21.17 9.43
C SER A 86 1.47 -19.91 8.61
N VAL A 87 2.65 -19.35 8.82
CA VAL A 87 3.18 -18.24 8.04
C VAL A 87 3.15 -18.56 6.54
N GLU A 88 3.57 -19.76 6.14
CA GLU A 88 3.59 -20.19 4.74
C GLU A 88 2.17 -20.16 4.14
N GLU A 89 1.16 -20.65 4.84
CA GLU A 89 -0.23 -20.65 4.37
C GLU A 89 -0.77 -19.22 4.19
N VAL A 90 -0.48 -18.34 5.17
CA VAL A 90 -0.87 -16.92 5.06
C VAL A 90 -0.23 -16.27 3.84
N VAL A 91 1.07 -16.45 3.62
CA VAL A 91 1.78 -15.85 2.49
C VAL A 91 1.32 -16.43 1.16
N MET A 92 1.15 -17.76 1.08
CA MET A 92 0.65 -18.43 -0.13
C MET A 92 -0.76 -17.97 -0.52
N SER A 93 -1.59 -17.57 0.44
CA SER A 93 -2.92 -17.03 0.13
C SER A 93 -2.88 -15.81 -0.79
N GLY A 94 -1.77 -15.05 -0.80
CA GLY A 94 -1.54 -13.96 -1.76
C GLY A 94 -1.43 -14.41 -3.21
N CYS A 95 -1.09 -15.68 -3.46
CA CYS A 95 -0.98 -16.22 -4.82
C CYS A 95 -2.34 -16.64 -5.44
N ILE A 96 -3.46 -16.57 -4.71
CA ILE A 96 -4.77 -17.04 -5.20
C ILE A 96 -5.16 -16.39 -6.53
N GLY A 97 -4.90 -15.08 -6.71
CA GLY A 97 -5.16 -14.38 -7.95
C GLY A 97 -4.41 -14.93 -9.18
N HIS A 98 -3.36 -15.72 -8.97
CA HIS A 98 -2.52 -16.32 -10.01
C HIS A 98 -2.79 -17.81 -10.24
N THR A 99 -3.72 -18.45 -9.50
CA THR A 99 -4.00 -19.89 -9.60
C THR A 99 -4.88 -20.29 -10.80
N GLY A 100 -5.50 -19.32 -11.49
CA GLY A 100 -6.42 -19.58 -12.59
C GLY A 100 -7.78 -20.14 -12.13
N ARG A 101 -8.44 -20.96 -12.98
CA ARG A 101 -9.80 -21.50 -12.70
C ARG A 101 -9.84 -22.50 -11.54
N ILE A 102 -8.72 -23.17 -11.26
CA ILE A 102 -8.63 -24.17 -10.19
C ILE A 102 -7.72 -23.58 -9.09
N PRO A 103 -8.22 -23.36 -7.86
CA PRO A 103 -7.44 -22.74 -6.77
C PRO A 103 -6.46 -23.73 -6.14
N LEU A 104 -5.61 -24.36 -6.95
CA LEU A 104 -4.57 -25.27 -6.50
C LEU A 104 -3.21 -24.54 -6.50
N TYR A 105 -2.56 -24.55 -5.36
CA TYR A 105 -1.20 -24.05 -5.25
C TYR A 105 -0.23 -24.98 -5.98
N ARG A 106 0.52 -24.42 -6.93
CA ARG A 106 1.59 -25.11 -7.67
C ARG A 106 2.92 -24.87 -6.98
N ARG A 107 3.94 -25.65 -7.35
CA ARG A 107 5.32 -25.46 -6.87
C ARG A 107 5.81 -24.02 -7.04
N ALA A 108 5.53 -23.38 -8.18
CA ALA A 108 5.90 -22.00 -8.42
C ALA A 108 5.30 -20.99 -7.41
N HIS A 109 4.07 -21.23 -6.91
CA HIS A 109 3.47 -20.37 -5.88
C HIS A 109 4.20 -20.50 -4.55
N ARG A 110 4.62 -21.73 -4.18
CA ARG A 110 5.40 -21.96 -2.98
C ARG A 110 6.80 -21.34 -3.08
N GLU A 111 7.46 -21.49 -4.23
CA GLU A 111 8.76 -20.85 -4.49
C GLU A 111 8.65 -19.33 -4.37
N ARG A 112 7.63 -18.72 -4.99
CA ARG A 112 7.36 -17.27 -4.86
C ARG A 112 7.12 -16.84 -3.40
N ALA A 113 6.37 -17.63 -2.63
CA ALA A 113 6.12 -17.35 -1.21
C ALA A 113 7.45 -17.40 -0.41
N HIS A 114 8.26 -18.42 -0.62
CA HIS A 114 9.56 -18.58 0.05
C HIS A 114 10.54 -17.47 -0.33
N ASP A 115 10.59 -17.05 -1.60
CA ASP A 115 11.43 -15.94 -2.04
C ASP A 115 11.02 -14.62 -1.37
N ASN A 116 9.72 -14.35 -1.24
CA ASN A 116 9.23 -13.17 -0.53
C ASN A 116 9.51 -13.25 0.99
N LEU A 117 9.36 -14.41 1.61
CA LEU A 117 9.74 -14.60 3.02
C LEU A 117 11.24 -14.35 3.25
N ARG A 118 12.09 -14.84 2.37
CA ARG A 118 13.55 -14.62 2.41
C ARG A 118 13.89 -13.14 2.21
N LYS A 119 13.28 -12.50 1.21
CA LYS A 119 13.44 -11.06 0.94
C LYS A 119 13.11 -10.19 2.16
N LEU A 120 12.12 -10.60 2.96
CA LEU A 120 11.69 -9.89 4.16
C LEU A 120 12.38 -10.38 5.46
N GLY A 121 13.37 -11.27 5.36
CA GLY A 121 14.14 -11.76 6.50
C GLY A 121 13.35 -12.58 7.52
N ILE A 122 12.32 -13.31 7.05
CA ILE A 122 11.43 -14.12 7.90
C ILE A 122 11.26 -15.55 7.37
N ASP A 123 12.21 -16.02 6.56
CA ASP A 123 12.19 -17.35 5.96
C ASP A 123 12.32 -18.50 7.00
N GLY A 124 12.88 -18.23 8.18
CA GLY A 124 12.91 -19.19 9.29
C GLY A 124 11.56 -19.43 9.97
N LEU A 125 10.53 -18.65 9.63
CA LEU A 125 9.23 -18.66 10.32
C LEU A 125 8.12 -19.42 9.55
N GLN A 126 8.40 -20.07 8.42
CA GLN A 126 7.37 -20.66 7.54
C GLN A 126 6.36 -21.56 8.27
N LYS A 127 6.85 -22.37 9.22
CA LYS A 127 6.05 -23.37 9.96
C LYS A 127 5.48 -22.84 11.28
N VAL A 128 5.86 -21.63 11.67
CA VAL A 128 5.37 -20.99 12.90
C VAL A 128 3.92 -20.57 12.71
N SER A 129 3.11 -20.70 13.75
CA SER A 129 1.72 -20.21 13.73
C SER A 129 1.72 -18.68 13.64
N TYR A 130 0.89 -18.11 12.75
CA TYR A 130 0.78 -16.67 12.56
C TYR A 130 0.45 -15.92 13.87
N ARG A 131 -0.34 -16.53 14.77
CA ARG A 131 -0.70 -15.95 16.07
C ARG A 131 0.48 -15.80 17.05
N GLU A 132 1.54 -16.60 16.88
CA GLU A 132 2.73 -16.59 17.75
C GLU A 132 3.74 -15.50 17.41
N LEU A 133 3.50 -14.79 16.30
CA LEU A 133 4.41 -13.77 15.80
C LEU A 133 4.32 -12.46 16.59
N SER A 134 5.46 -11.74 16.67
CA SER A 134 5.46 -10.34 17.11
C SER A 134 4.73 -9.44 16.10
N GLY A 135 4.36 -8.22 16.51
CA GLY A 135 3.71 -7.24 15.63
C GLY A 135 4.50 -6.98 14.34
N GLY A 136 5.80 -6.73 14.47
CA GLY A 136 6.68 -6.51 13.31
C GLY A 136 6.83 -7.74 12.40
N GLN A 137 6.87 -8.94 12.97
CA GLN A 137 6.89 -10.19 12.20
C GLN A 137 5.58 -10.39 11.45
N ARG A 138 4.43 -10.18 12.11
CA ARG A 138 3.11 -10.25 11.47
C ARG A 138 3.01 -9.29 10.29
N GLN A 139 3.46 -8.06 10.47
CA GLN A 139 3.41 -7.05 9.42
C GLN A 139 4.29 -7.45 8.21
N ARG A 140 5.47 -8.02 8.44
CA ARG A 140 6.30 -8.57 7.36
C ARG A 140 5.66 -9.78 6.66
N VAL A 141 4.95 -10.64 7.37
CA VAL A 141 4.18 -11.74 6.76
C VAL A 141 3.05 -11.21 5.87
N LEU A 142 2.31 -10.19 6.31
CA LEU A 142 1.28 -9.55 5.49
C LEU A 142 1.87 -8.83 4.26
N LEU A 143 3.03 -8.21 4.40
CA LEU A 143 3.76 -7.63 3.27
C LEU A 143 4.21 -8.73 2.28
N ALA A 144 4.74 -9.88 2.77
CA ALA A 144 5.08 -11.02 1.93
C ALA A 144 3.86 -11.55 1.15
N ARG A 145 2.72 -11.63 1.82
CA ARG A 145 1.44 -12.00 1.20
C ARG A 145 1.05 -11.01 0.09
N ALA A 146 1.15 -9.72 0.35
CA ALA A 146 0.87 -8.68 -0.65
C ALA A 146 1.82 -8.78 -1.85
N LEU A 147 3.11 -9.04 -1.63
CA LEU A 147 4.10 -9.26 -2.68
C LEU A 147 3.82 -10.53 -3.52
N CYS A 148 3.19 -11.54 -2.94
CA CYS A 148 2.75 -12.71 -3.71
C CYS A 148 1.66 -12.36 -4.73
N ALA A 149 0.81 -11.38 -4.44
CA ALA A 149 -0.21 -10.88 -5.37
C ALA A 149 0.35 -9.83 -6.36
N ALA A 150 1.38 -9.08 -5.95
CA ALA A 150 1.95 -7.98 -6.73
C ALA A 150 2.79 -8.46 -7.91
N ASN A 151 2.67 -7.76 -9.06
CA ASN A 151 3.64 -7.89 -10.14
C ASN A 151 4.61 -6.69 -10.18
N LYS A 152 4.05 -5.47 -10.23
CA LYS A 152 4.82 -4.23 -10.42
C LYS A 152 4.42 -3.13 -9.43
N MET A 153 3.32 -3.31 -8.70
CA MET A 153 2.75 -2.28 -7.82
C MET A 153 2.25 -2.86 -6.50
N ILE A 154 2.47 -2.13 -5.43
CA ILE A 154 1.97 -2.45 -4.10
C ILE A 154 1.28 -1.24 -3.46
N LEU A 155 0.13 -1.48 -2.84
CA LEU A 155 -0.62 -0.51 -2.05
C LEU A 155 -0.50 -0.88 -0.58
N LEU A 156 -0.11 0.09 0.24
CA LEU A 156 0.16 -0.08 1.67
C LEU A 156 -0.71 0.90 2.47
N ASP A 157 -1.64 0.38 3.24
CA ASP A 157 -2.52 1.20 4.08
C ASP A 157 -1.99 1.20 5.52
N GLU A 158 -1.29 2.27 5.90
CA GLU A 158 -0.66 2.47 7.21
C GLU A 158 0.23 1.27 7.66
N PRO A 159 1.24 0.89 6.87
CA PRO A 159 2.00 -0.35 7.09
C PRO A 159 2.81 -0.40 8.38
N VAL A 160 2.99 0.74 9.05
CA VAL A 160 3.79 0.86 10.29
C VAL A 160 2.93 1.14 11.54
N SER A 161 1.61 1.21 11.39
CA SER A 161 0.70 1.50 12.50
C SER A 161 0.82 0.44 13.60
N GLY A 162 1.00 0.88 14.85
CA GLY A 162 1.11 0.00 16.02
C GLY A 162 2.44 -0.76 16.15
N LEU A 163 3.46 -0.44 15.35
CA LEU A 163 4.80 -1.00 15.47
C LEU A 163 5.66 -0.17 16.44
N ASP A 164 6.60 -0.85 17.10
CA ASP A 164 7.65 -0.17 17.84
C ASP A 164 8.62 0.57 16.89
N PRO A 165 9.44 1.52 17.39
CA PRO A 165 10.32 2.35 16.56
C PRO A 165 11.32 1.53 15.72
N ALA A 166 11.84 0.41 16.25
CA ALA A 166 12.80 -0.42 15.51
C ALA A 166 12.13 -1.16 14.36
N ALA A 167 10.97 -1.78 14.61
CA ALA A 167 10.17 -2.44 13.58
C ALA A 167 9.67 -1.45 12.51
N THR A 168 9.30 -0.23 12.92
CA THR A 168 8.91 0.87 12.01
C THR A 168 10.06 1.24 11.07
N ALA A 169 11.25 1.49 11.61
CA ALA A 169 12.42 1.84 10.80
C ALA A 169 12.79 0.74 9.82
N GLU A 170 12.71 -0.52 10.26
CA GLU A 170 12.99 -1.66 9.40
C GLU A 170 11.93 -1.82 8.30
N MET A 171 10.66 -1.61 8.59
CA MET A 171 9.58 -1.67 7.60
C MET A 171 9.78 -0.61 6.50
N TYR A 172 10.09 0.64 6.87
CA TYR A 172 10.41 1.69 5.88
C TYR A 172 11.62 1.32 5.02
N ARG A 173 12.69 0.75 5.63
CA ARG A 173 13.86 0.29 4.90
C ARG A 173 13.50 -0.80 3.87
N ILE A 174 12.69 -1.77 4.25
CA ILE A 174 12.22 -2.83 3.37
C ILE A 174 11.41 -2.25 2.20
N ILE A 175 10.47 -1.33 2.47
CA ILE A 175 9.64 -0.71 1.43
C ILE A 175 10.51 0.13 0.47
N ASP A 176 11.49 0.85 0.99
CA ASP A 176 12.45 1.62 0.18
C ASP A 176 13.30 0.70 -0.72
N GLU A 177 13.73 -0.44 -0.22
CA GLU A 177 14.45 -1.44 -1.02
C GLU A 177 13.57 -2.04 -2.12
N LEU A 178 12.31 -2.37 -1.84
CA LEU A 178 11.35 -2.84 -2.84
C LEU A 178 11.17 -1.81 -3.96
N ASN A 179 11.11 -0.54 -3.62
CA ASN A 179 11.00 0.53 -4.61
C ASN A 179 12.31 0.72 -5.40
N LYS A 180 13.43 0.97 -4.72
CA LYS A 180 14.70 1.37 -5.37
C LYS A 180 15.45 0.22 -6.03
N LYS A 181 15.45 -0.98 -5.41
CA LYS A 181 16.21 -2.13 -5.94
C LYS A 181 15.37 -3.00 -6.87
N ASP A 182 14.10 -3.21 -6.53
CA ASP A 182 13.21 -4.08 -7.32
C ASP A 182 12.37 -3.31 -8.35
N GLY A 183 12.44 -1.97 -8.36
CA GLY A 183 11.65 -1.12 -9.26
C GLY A 183 10.14 -1.16 -9.00
N MET A 184 9.72 -1.59 -7.79
CA MET A 184 8.32 -1.68 -7.42
C MET A 184 7.70 -0.29 -7.29
N THR A 185 6.56 -0.05 -7.94
CA THR A 185 5.75 1.14 -7.69
C THR A 185 5.05 1.00 -6.34
N VAL A 186 5.18 1.99 -5.48
CA VAL A 186 4.62 1.99 -4.13
C VAL A 186 3.61 3.12 -3.98
N ILE A 187 2.40 2.79 -3.51
CA ILE A 187 1.42 3.76 -3.03
C ILE A 187 1.19 3.47 -1.56
N MET A 188 1.50 4.42 -0.69
CA MET A 188 1.41 4.24 0.75
C MET A 188 0.56 5.33 1.39
N ILE A 189 -0.41 4.95 2.23
CA ILE A 189 -1.03 5.88 3.17
C ILE A 189 -0.16 5.96 4.41
N SER A 190 0.15 7.17 4.84
CA SER A 190 0.94 7.42 6.05
C SER A 190 0.40 8.64 6.81
N HIS A 191 0.44 8.55 8.14
CA HIS A 191 0.23 9.70 9.04
C HIS A 191 1.57 10.37 9.44
N ASP A 192 2.69 9.70 9.17
CA ASP A 192 4.02 10.22 9.44
C ASP A 192 4.51 11.02 8.22
N ILE A 193 4.35 12.35 8.30
CA ILE A 193 4.78 13.26 7.24
C ILE A 193 6.32 13.26 7.13
N GLY A 194 7.03 13.16 8.24
CA GLY A 194 8.50 13.14 8.25
C GLY A 194 9.07 11.95 7.51
N ALA A 195 8.55 10.74 7.76
CA ALA A 195 8.91 9.55 7.01
C ALA A 195 8.47 9.63 5.55
N SER A 196 7.26 10.16 5.28
CA SER A 196 6.76 10.34 3.91
C SER A 196 7.70 11.20 3.08
N VAL A 197 8.14 12.34 3.61
CA VAL A 197 9.09 13.24 2.93
C VAL A 197 10.47 12.59 2.74
N LYS A 198 10.90 11.73 3.65
CA LYS A 198 12.20 11.05 3.57
C LYS A 198 12.26 9.98 2.47
N TYR A 199 11.18 9.25 2.25
CA TYR A 199 11.20 8.05 1.40
C TYR A 199 10.45 8.22 0.08
N ALA A 200 9.35 8.98 0.05
CA ALA A 200 8.53 9.11 -1.14
C ALA A 200 9.14 10.02 -2.20
N SER A 201 8.94 9.67 -3.47
CA SER A 201 9.25 10.53 -4.61
C SER A 201 8.18 11.61 -4.82
N HIS A 202 6.92 11.29 -4.50
CA HIS A 202 5.77 12.16 -4.66
C HIS A 202 4.87 12.14 -3.43
N ILE A 203 4.22 13.27 -3.16
CA ILE A 203 3.21 13.40 -2.09
C ILE A 203 1.86 13.75 -2.71
N LEU A 204 0.82 13.05 -2.30
CA LEU A 204 -0.57 13.44 -2.50
C LEU A 204 -1.16 13.82 -1.13
N HIS A 205 -1.33 15.11 -0.90
CA HIS A 205 -1.96 15.60 0.33
C HIS A 205 -3.46 15.76 0.11
N LEU A 206 -4.22 14.84 0.68
CA LEU A 206 -5.68 14.81 0.60
C LEU A 206 -6.33 15.57 1.78
N ALA A 207 -7.29 16.42 1.40
CA ALA A 207 -8.38 16.88 2.24
C ALA A 207 -9.71 16.49 1.56
N HIS A 208 -10.82 17.18 1.81
CA HIS A 208 -12.04 16.98 1.01
C HIS A 208 -11.81 17.23 -0.49
N THR A 209 -10.88 18.13 -0.80
CA THR A 209 -10.25 18.30 -2.12
C THR A 209 -8.73 18.17 -1.96
N PRO A 210 -7.97 17.72 -2.98
CA PRO A 210 -6.52 17.66 -2.89
C PRO A 210 -5.92 19.03 -2.61
N ARG A 211 -5.05 19.11 -1.61
CA ARG A 211 -4.30 20.33 -1.29
C ARG A 211 -3.00 20.40 -2.09
N PHE A 212 -2.44 19.23 -2.42
CA PHE A 212 -1.18 19.14 -3.16
C PHE A 212 -1.06 17.77 -3.84
N PHE A 213 -0.51 17.77 -5.05
CA PHE A 213 0.09 16.60 -5.69
C PHE A 213 1.34 17.02 -6.46
N GLY A 214 2.46 16.36 -6.22
CA GLY A 214 3.71 16.65 -6.91
C GLY A 214 4.91 15.98 -6.25
N LYS A 215 6.11 16.39 -6.71
CA LYS A 215 7.35 15.88 -6.15
C LYS A 215 7.49 16.27 -4.68
N THR A 216 8.12 15.40 -3.91
CA THR A 216 8.36 15.63 -2.47
C THR A 216 9.17 16.91 -2.21
N GLU A 217 10.12 17.25 -3.10
CA GLU A 217 10.92 18.47 -3.00
C GLU A 217 10.08 19.75 -3.11
N ASP A 218 9.01 19.72 -3.91
CA ASP A 218 8.09 20.85 -4.09
C ASP A 218 7.09 20.91 -2.93
N TYR A 219 6.67 19.74 -2.43
CA TYR A 219 5.80 19.67 -1.26
C TYR A 219 6.41 20.33 -0.03
N VAL A 220 7.67 20.03 0.27
CA VAL A 220 8.40 20.63 1.42
C VAL A 220 8.51 22.15 1.33
N LYS A 221 8.48 22.73 0.13
CA LYS A 221 8.53 24.19 -0.11
C LYS A 221 7.13 24.83 -0.15
N SER A 222 6.08 24.04 -0.10
CA SER A 222 4.70 24.54 -0.23
C SER A 222 4.14 25.03 1.12
N ASP A 223 3.21 25.99 1.05
CA ASP A 223 2.47 26.46 2.25
C ASP A 223 1.65 25.34 2.91
N VAL A 224 1.32 24.28 2.16
CA VAL A 224 0.58 23.11 2.65
C VAL A 224 1.42 22.31 3.66
N PHE A 225 2.72 22.22 3.48
CA PHE A 225 3.63 21.56 4.41
C PHE A 225 3.77 22.35 5.72
N PHE A 226 3.96 23.67 5.63
CA PHE A 226 4.11 24.55 6.80
C PHE A 226 2.80 24.78 7.57
N GLY A 227 1.64 24.76 6.89
CA GLY A 227 0.34 24.92 7.54
C GLY A 227 -0.07 23.77 8.46
N GLY A 228 0.48 22.58 8.26
CA GLY A 228 0.26 21.42 9.14
C GLY A 228 1.01 21.48 10.49
N GLU A 229 2.00 22.36 10.64
CA GLU A 229 2.73 22.55 11.91
C GLU A 229 2.14 23.63 12.83
N VAL A 230 1.21 24.44 12.32
CA VAL A 230 0.62 25.59 13.06
C VAL A 230 -0.63 25.22 13.85
N GLU A 231 -1.24 24.04 13.61
CA GLU A 231 -2.43 23.54 14.31
C GLU A 231 -2.11 22.50 15.40
N ARG A 232 -1.00 22.69 16.17
CA ARG A 232 -0.70 21.90 17.37
C ARG A 232 -0.85 22.73 18.64
#